data_ef173415340cd7f143fbc4edf4a2fe4c
#
_entry.id   ef173415340cd7f143fbc4edf4a2fe4c
#
_cell.length_a   1.000
_cell.length_b   1.000
_cell.length_c   1.000
_cell.angle_alpha   90.00
_cell.angle_beta   90.00
_cell.angle_gamma   90.00
#
_symmetry.space_group_name_H-M   'P 1'
#
loop_
_entity.id
_entity.type
_entity.pdbx_description
1 polymer ?
#
loop_
_entity_poly.entity_id
_entity_poly.type
_entity_poly.pdbx_seq_one_letter_code
_entity_poly.pdbx_strand_id
1 'polypeptide(L)'
;TCQNPDHFGFFAEEKGYQYLIEDLHQVSLFLKKRYPQLPLFLFGHSMGSMITRLYLSKYSSLLQGVVICGTAGPNPASKAGMLLCKQVIAKRGAFSHSSQLQKLIFGSYNNRCSHPKNEWAWLSRDDEMVDAYIQDPLCGFPFTASAYLDLLSLQYFCNTRVWYKTLDQNLPMLLISGAMDPVGNYGKGIHMIEKQLLRAGVSDLTVWIYPGARHELLNETNRDE
;
A
#
# COMPACT_ATOMS: atom_id res chain seq x y z
N THR A 1 -8.58 11.52 7.40
CA THR A 1 -8.23 11.28 8.80
C THR A 1 -9.48 11.39 9.65
N CYS A 2 -9.94 10.26 10.18
CA CYS A 2 -11.10 10.22 11.03
C CYS A 2 -10.71 10.62 12.46
N GLN A 3 -11.40 11.58 13.05
CA GLN A 3 -11.19 11.99 14.45
C GLN A 3 -12.01 11.13 15.43
N ASN A 4 -13.00 10.37 14.94
CA ASN A 4 -13.82 9.50 15.76
C ASN A 4 -13.23 8.07 15.76
N PRO A 5 -12.75 7.54 16.91
CA PRO A 5 -12.21 6.19 17.01
C PRO A 5 -13.18 5.10 16.54
N ASP A 6 -14.48 5.29 16.70
CA ASP A 6 -15.51 4.33 16.27
C ASP A 6 -15.52 4.12 14.75
N HIS A 7 -14.90 5.05 14.00
CA HIS A 7 -14.82 4.99 12.54
C HIS A 7 -13.42 4.57 12.03
N PHE A 8 -12.50 4.21 12.92
CA PHE A 8 -11.18 3.76 12.48
C PHE A 8 -11.30 2.48 11.63
N GLY A 9 -10.50 2.42 10.57
CA GLY A 9 -10.51 1.29 9.65
C GLY A 9 -11.73 1.21 8.72
N PHE A 10 -12.53 2.28 8.61
CA PHE A 10 -13.63 2.39 7.65
C PHE A 10 -13.34 3.52 6.64
N PHE A 11 -13.46 3.24 5.35
CA PHE A 11 -13.29 4.24 4.29
C PHE A 11 -14.63 4.67 3.70
N ALA A 12 -15.44 3.68 3.29
CA ALA A 12 -16.81 3.86 2.80
C ALA A 12 -17.54 2.52 2.81
N GLU A 13 -18.86 2.54 2.62
CA GLU A 13 -19.66 1.33 2.48
C GLU A 13 -19.29 0.55 1.22
N GLU A 14 -19.06 1.28 0.11
CA GLU A 14 -18.69 0.70 -1.19
C GLU A 14 -17.57 1.52 -1.84
N LYS A 15 -16.61 0.80 -2.44
CA LYS A 15 -15.53 1.38 -3.26
C LYS A 15 -14.74 2.50 -2.57
N GLY A 16 -14.51 2.37 -1.27
CA GLY A 16 -13.79 3.36 -0.46
C GLY A 16 -12.41 3.70 -1.03
N TYR A 17 -11.74 2.74 -1.67
CA TYR A 17 -10.46 2.97 -2.35
C TYR A 17 -10.54 4.05 -3.43
N GLN A 18 -11.68 4.26 -4.09
CA GLN A 18 -11.83 5.32 -5.08
C GLN A 18 -11.85 6.70 -4.43
N TYR A 19 -12.52 6.83 -3.29
CA TYR A 19 -12.51 8.08 -2.51
C TYR A 19 -11.10 8.42 -2.04
N LEU A 20 -10.30 7.44 -1.58
CA LEU A 20 -8.91 7.68 -1.18
C LEU A 20 -8.05 8.21 -2.34
N ILE A 21 -8.28 7.74 -3.57
CA ILE A 21 -7.59 8.22 -4.76
C ILE A 21 -8.03 9.66 -5.10
N GLU A 22 -9.33 9.95 -5.04
CA GLU A 22 -9.86 11.28 -5.32
C GLU A 22 -9.46 12.30 -4.24
N ASP A 23 -9.42 11.91 -2.97
CA ASP A 23 -8.92 12.76 -1.86
C ASP A 23 -7.45 13.13 -2.09
N LEU A 24 -6.61 12.16 -2.47
CA LEU A 24 -5.22 12.41 -2.85
C LEU A 24 -5.13 13.39 -4.03
N HIS A 25 -6.04 13.27 -5.02
CA HIS A 25 -6.11 14.21 -6.13
C HIS A 25 -6.46 15.62 -5.66
N GLN A 26 -7.43 15.79 -4.77
CA GLN A 26 -7.78 17.09 -4.21
C GLN A 26 -6.60 17.73 -3.45
N VAL A 27 -5.85 16.94 -2.67
CA VAL A 27 -4.63 17.40 -2.01
C VAL A 27 -3.58 17.85 -3.04
N SER A 28 -3.40 17.09 -4.13
CA SER A 28 -2.47 17.44 -5.20
C SER A 28 -2.84 18.75 -5.89
N LEU A 29 -4.13 18.96 -6.19
CA LEU A 29 -4.63 20.20 -6.77
C LEU A 29 -4.45 21.39 -5.82
N PHE A 30 -4.73 21.20 -4.53
CA PHE A 30 -4.51 22.22 -3.50
C PHE A 30 -3.03 22.63 -3.44
N LEU A 31 -2.10 21.68 -3.44
CA LEU A 31 -0.66 21.95 -3.42
C LEU A 31 -0.20 22.67 -4.70
N LYS A 32 -0.65 22.24 -5.88
CA LYS A 32 -0.34 22.91 -7.15
C LYS A 32 -0.88 24.33 -7.22
N LYS A 33 -2.08 24.58 -6.67
CA LYS A 33 -2.64 25.92 -6.55
C LYS A 33 -1.84 26.79 -5.57
N ARG A 34 -1.40 26.23 -4.44
CA ARG A 34 -0.67 26.95 -3.40
C ARG A 34 0.78 27.21 -3.78
N TYR A 35 1.39 26.30 -4.53
CA TYR A 35 2.80 26.31 -4.91
C TYR A 35 2.97 26.01 -6.41
N PRO A 36 2.46 26.88 -7.32
CA PRO A 36 2.37 26.56 -8.75
C PRO A 36 3.71 26.35 -9.43
N GLN A 37 4.79 26.94 -8.90
CA GLN A 37 6.14 26.87 -9.48
C GLN A 37 6.97 25.70 -8.95
N LEU A 38 6.50 25.00 -7.89
CA LEU A 38 7.26 23.89 -7.32
C LEU A 38 6.94 22.57 -8.02
N PRO A 39 7.94 21.72 -8.24
CA PRO A 39 7.71 20.35 -8.68
C PRO A 39 6.96 19.55 -7.61
N LEU A 40 6.02 18.69 -8.04
CA LEU A 40 5.27 17.82 -7.16
C LEU A 40 5.73 16.38 -7.34
N PHE A 41 6.22 15.78 -6.26
CA PHE A 41 6.53 14.37 -6.19
C PHE A 41 5.56 13.66 -5.25
N LEU A 42 5.24 12.40 -5.55
CA LEU A 42 4.34 11.61 -4.73
C LEU A 42 5.10 10.42 -4.13
N PHE A 43 5.10 10.32 -2.81
CA PHE A 43 5.60 9.16 -2.07
C PHE A 43 4.41 8.36 -1.52
N GLY A 44 4.33 7.08 -1.84
CA GLY A 44 3.33 6.17 -1.30
C GLY A 44 3.96 4.95 -0.65
N HIS A 45 3.60 4.69 0.61
CA HIS A 45 4.05 3.52 1.37
C HIS A 45 2.91 2.54 1.63
N SER A 46 3.17 1.23 1.54
CA SER A 46 2.23 0.15 1.85
C SER A 46 0.90 0.28 1.09
N MET A 47 -0.24 0.39 1.77
CA MET A 47 -1.53 0.68 1.16
C MET A 47 -1.48 1.99 0.34
N GLY A 48 -0.80 3.02 0.86
CA GLY A 48 -0.57 4.29 0.15
C GLY A 48 0.18 4.10 -1.16
N SER A 49 1.07 3.11 -1.28
CA SER A 49 1.75 2.79 -2.54
C SER A 49 0.80 2.24 -3.61
N MET A 50 -0.20 1.47 -3.21
CA MET A 50 -1.23 0.94 -4.11
C MET A 50 -2.22 2.04 -4.53
N ILE A 51 -2.58 2.96 -3.61
CA ILE A 51 -3.34 4.18 -3.91
C ILE A 51 -2.58 5.03 -4.93
N THR A 52 -1.29 5.28 -4.68
CA THR A 52 -0.40 5.99 -5.59
C THR A 52 -0.39 5.35 -6.97
N ARG A 53 -0.22 4.05 -7.06
CA ARG A 53 -0.22 3.33 -8.34
C ARG A 53 -1.53 3.52 -9.10
N LEU A 54 -2.69 3.43 -8.46
CA LEU A 54 -3.98 3.70 -9.13
C LEU A 54 -4.17 5.19 -9.46
N TYR A 55 -3.66 6.09 -8.64
CA TYR A 55 -3.63 7.53 -8.90
C TYR A 55 -2.90 7.84 -10.21
N LEU A 56 -1.76 7.20 -10.48
CA LEU A 56 -0.97 7.40 -11.70
C LEU A 56 -1.76 7.16 -12.98
N SER A 57 -2.73 6.26 -12.98
CA SER A 57 -3.54 5.96 -14.15
C SER A 57 -4.47 7.10 -14.59
N LYS A 58 -4.67 8.10 -13.71
CA LYS A 58 -5.60 9.22 -13.95
C LYS A 58 -4.91 10.58 -13.90
N TYR A 59 -3.93 10.73 -13.02
CA TYR A 59 -3.43 12.03 -12.58
C TYR A 59 -1.91 12.19 -12.62
N SER A 60 -1.21 11.30 -13.34
CA SER A 60 0.26 11.32 -13.47
C SER A 60 0.81 12.66 -13.98
N SER A 61 0.05 13.36 -14.86
CA SER A 61 0.45 14.66 -15.41
C SER A 61 0.67 15.78 -14.40
N LEU A 62 0.21 15.61 -13.18
CA LEU A 62 0.46 16.56 -12.08
C LEU A 62 1.84 16.38 -11.43
N LEU A 63 2.50 15.24 -11.66
CA LEU A 63 3.70 14.82 -10.97
C LEU A 63 4.95 14.96 -11.84
N GLN A 64 6.08 15.21 -11.20
CA GLN A 64 7.43 15.16 -11.78
C GLN A 64 8.20 13.88 -11.43
N GLY A 65 7.65 13.06 -10.55
CA GLY A 65 8.19 11.75 -10.21
C GLY A 65 7.40 11.10 -9.07
N VAL A 66 7.61 9.80 -8.88
CA VAL A 66 6.90 9.02 -7.88
C VAL A 66 7.83 8.04 -7.18
N VAL A 67 7.63 7.89 -5.86
CA VAL A 67 8.26 6.85 -5.05
C VAL A 67 7.19 5.86 -4.59
N ILE A 68 7.37 4.60 -4.91
CA ILE A 68 6.48 3.48 -4.57
C ILE A 68 7.24 2.60 -3.58
N CYS A 69 6.87 2.68 -2.30
CA CYS A 69 7.57 2.02 -1.19
C CYS A 69 6.73 0.89 -0.60
N GLY A 70 7.32 -0.30 -0.39
CA GLY A 70 6.68 -1.43 0.29
C GLY A 70 5.36 -1.88 -0.35
N THR A 71 5.31 -1.90 -1.68
CA THR A 71 4.08 -2.19 -2.43
C THR A 71 3.81 -3.68 -2.62
N ALA A 72 2.55 -4.04 -2.77
CA ALA A 72 2.13 -5.41 -3.02
C ALA A 72 2.17 -5.77 -4.51
N GLY A 73 2.81 -6.91 -4.82
CA GLY A 73 2.80 -7.51 -6.15
C GLY A 73 1.48 -8.21 -6.49
N PRO A 74 1.40 -8.80 -7.71
CA PRO A 74 0.26 -9.61 -8.11
C PRO A 74 0.04 -10.78 -7.14
N ASN A 75 -1.21 -10.95 -6.69
CA ASN A 75 -1.59 -12.05 -5.83
C ASN A 75 -2.83 -12.77 -6.41
N PRO A 76 -2.71 -14.03 -6.86
CA PRO A 76 -3.83 -14.80 -7.40
C PRO A 76 -4.99 -14.98 -6.41
N ALA A 77 -4.69 -14.98 -5.10
CA ALA A 77 -5.70 -15.14 -4.05
C ALA A 77 -6.55 -13.89 -3.80
N SER A 78 -6.17 -12.71 -4.34
CA SER A 78 -6.90 -11.45 -4.09
C SER A 78 -8.37 -11.55 -4.46
N LYS A 79 -8.72 -12.19 -5.59
CA LYS A 79 -10.14 -12.36 -6.00
C LYS A 79 -10.94 -13.21 -5.01
N ALA A 80 -10.36 -14.30 -4.52
CA ALA A 80 -11.01 -15.15 -3.51
C ALA A 80 -11.19 -14.39 -2.19
N GLY A 81 -10.17 -13.63 -1.77
CA GLY A 81 -10.25 -12.76 -0.60
C GLY A 81 -11.34 -11.69 -0.74
N MET A 82 -11.43 -11.03 -1.91
CA MET A 82 -12.51 -10.06 -2.19
C MET A 82 -13.89 -10.70 -2.11
N LEU A 83 -14.07 -11.93 -2.63
CA LEU A 83 -15.33 -12.66 -2.53
C LEU A 83 -15.69 -12.95 -1.08
N LEU A 84 -14.73 -13.37 -0.26
CA LEU A 84 -14.92 -13.60 1.17
C LEU A 84 -15.32 -12.31 1.89
N CYS A 85 -14.67 -11.18 1.61
CA CYS A 85 -15.07 -9.88 2.16
C CYS A 85 -16.53 -9.54 1.81
N LYS A 86 -16.95 -9.74 0.54
CA LYS A 86 -18.33 -9.52 0.12
C LYS A 86 -19.33 -10.41 0.87
N GLN A 87 -18.97 -11.66 1.15
CA GLN A 87 -19.81 -12.56 1.94
C GLN A 87 -19.94 -12.10 3.40
N VAL A 88 -18.84 -11.60 4.00
CA VAL A 88 -18.88 -11.03 5.36
C VAL A 88 -19.75 -9.77 5.37
N ILE A 89 -19.60 -8.88 4.41
CA ILE A 89 -20.40 -7.65 4.27
C ILE A 89 -21.89 -7.99 4.13
N ALA A 90 -22.23 -8.94 3.28
CA ALA A 90 -23.63 -9.36 3.09
C ALA A 90 -24.28 -9.94 4.35
N LYS A 91 -23.49 -10.60 5.22
CA LYS A 91 -24.00 -11.23 6.46
C LYS A 91 -23.98 -10.31 7.67
N ARG A 92 -23.03 -9.37 7.76
CA ARG A 92 -22.73 -8.60 8.98
C ARG A 92 -22.70 -7.08 8.76
N GLY A 93 -22.83 -6.62 7.52
CA GLY A 93 -22.71 -5.22 7.13
C GLY A 93 -21.28 -4.77 6.84
N ALA A 94 -21.14 -3.65 6.12
CA ALA A 94 -19.89 -3.08 5.65
C ALA A 94 -18.95 -2.65 6.81
N PHE A 95 -19.54 -2.16 7.88
CA PHE A 95 -18.85 -1.63 9.07
C PHE A 95 -18.38 -2.71 10.05
N SER A 96 -18.71 -3.98 9.79
CA SER A 96 -18.35 -5.07 10.69
C SER A 96 -16.86 -5.35 10.72
N HIS A 97 -16.32 -5.69 11.89
CA HIS A 97 -14.96 -6.20 12.04
C HIS A 97 -14.93 -7.73 11.94
N SER A 98 -13.85 -8.27 11.35
CA SER A 98 -13.68 -9.72 11.18
C SER A 98 -12.22 -10.12 11.45
N SER A 99 -12.00 -10.80 12.57
CA SER A 99 -10.70 -11.38 12.91
C SER A 99 -10.24 -12.43 11.89
N GLN A 100 -11.19 -13.10 11.22
CA GLN A 100 -10.88 -14.06 10.15
C GLN A 100 -10.28 -13.35 8.93
N LEU A 101 -10.82 -12.19 8.52
CA LEU A 101 -10.27 -11.41 7.42
C LEU A 101 -8.90 -10.84 7.79
N GLN A 102 -8.73 -10.32 8.99
CA GLN A 102 -7.43 -9.84 9.50
C GLN A 102 -6.38 -10.95 9.47
N LYS A 103 -6.71 -12.12 10.01
CA LYS A 103 -5.80 -13.28 10.02
C LYS A 103 -5.48 -13.78 8.61
N LEU A 104 -6.44 -13.76 7.69
CA LEU A 104 -6.23 -14.16 6.30
C LEU A 104 -5.21 -13.23 5.60
N ILE A 105 -5.28 -11.93 5.85
CA ILE A 105 -4.46 -10.93 5.15
C ILE A 105 -3.08 -10.79 5.82
N PHE A 106 -3.01 -10.69 7.14
CA PHE A 106 -1.79 -10.36 7.87
C PHE A 106 -1.17 -11.54 8.63
N GLY A 107 -1.93 -12.61 8.87
CA GLY A 107 -1.52 -13.69 9.79
C GLY A 107 -0.25 -14.45 9.40
N SER A 108 0.22 -14.32 8.16
CA SER A 108 1.46 -14.95 7.69
C SER A 108 2.67 -14.00 7.62
N TYR A 109 2.50 -12.72 7.97
CA TYR A 109 3.53 -11.72 7.70
C TYR A 109 4.80 -11.91 8.56
N ASN A 110 4.66 -12.45 9.75
CA ASN A 110 5.82 -12.78 10.61
C ASN A 110 6.52 -14.11 10.28
N ASN A 111 6.03 -14.90 9.31
CA ASN A 111 6.54 -16.26 9.07
C ASN A 111 8.05 -16.34 8.77
N ARG A 112 8.65 -15.25 8.28
CA ARG A 112 10.10 -15.18 8.02
C ARG A 112 10.84 -14.21 8.96
N CYS A 113 10.17 -13.68 9.97
CA CYS A 113 10.84 -12.90 11.00
C CYS A 113 11.50 -13.86 11.98
N SER A 114 12.81 -13.73 12.15
CA SER A 114 13.53 -14.49 13.18
C SER A 114 13.13 -13.98 14.55
N HIS A 115 12.61 -14.86 15.42
CA HIS A 115 12.22 -14.54 16.79
C HIS A 115 11.31 -13.30 16.92
N PRO A 116 10.10 -13.29 16.29
CA PRO A 116 9.22 -12.13 16.37
C PRO A 116 8.77 -11.90 17.81
N LYS A 117 9.00 -10.70 18.36
CA LYS A 117 8.60 -10.34 19.72
C LYS A 117 7.09 -10.12 19.84
N ASN A 118 6.43 -9.76 18.73
CA ASN A 118 5.00 -9.46 18.68
C ASN A 118 4.46 -9.70 17.26
N GLU A 119 3.17 -9.49 17.05
CA GLU A 119 2.51 -9.67 15.75
C GLU A 119 2.93 -8.63 14.69
N TRP A 120 3.55 -7.53 15.07
CA TRP A 120 3.96 -6.42 14.19
C TRP A 120 5.45 -6.44 13.84
N ALA A 121 6.20 -7.48 14.25
CA ALA A 121 7.65 -7.57 14.00
C ALA A 121 8.01 -7.47 12.51
N TRP A 122 7.11 -7.83 11.60
CA TRP A 122 7.31 -7.72 10.16
C TRP A 122 7.44 -6.28 9.64
N LEU A 123 7.09 -5.28 10.45
CA LEU A 123 7.17 -3.87 10.07
C LEU A 123 8.62 -3.39 9.97
N SER A 124 9.42 -3.61 11.01
CA SER A 124 10.81 -3.14 11.08
C SER A 124 11.68 -4.07 11.91
N ARG A 125 12.99 -4.00 11.69
CA ARG A 125 14.01 -4.60 12.58
C ARG A 125 14.28 -3.74 13.80
N ASP A 126 13.90 -2.47 13.77
CA ASP A 126 14.01 -1.54 14.89
C ASP A 126 12.85 -1.79 15.85
N ASP A 127 13.15 -2.47 16.97
CA ASP A 127 12.15 -2.83 17.97
C ASP A 127 11.50 -1.60 18.62
N GLU A 128 12.23 -0.48 18.76
CA GLU A 128 11.69 0.76 19.34
C GLU A 128 10.62 1.36 18.42
N MET A 129 10.85 1.32 17.10
CA MET A 129 9.85 1.75 16.12
C MET A 129 8.61 0.87 16.14
N VAL A 130 8.77 -0.45 16.27
CA VAL A 130 7.65 -1.38 16.37
C VAL A 130 6.87 -1.16 17.67
N ASP A 131 7.56 -0.94 18.79
CA ASP A 131 6.92 -0.65 20.08
C ASP A 131 6.17 0.69 20.05
N ALA A 132 6.74 1.73 19.40
CA ALA A 132 6.04 3.00 19.17
C ALA A 132 4.77 2.82 18.33
N TYR A 133 4.82 2.00 17.27
CA TYR A 133 3.65 1.66 16.46
C TYR A 133 2.54 0.98 17.30
N ILE A 134 2.91 0.05 18.19
CA ILE A 134 1.94 -0.67 19.05
C ILE A 134 1.30 0.26 20.07
N GLN A 135 2.05 1.25 20.57
CA GLN A 135 1.57 2.21 21.59
C GLN A 135 0.72 3.33 20.98
N ASP A 136 0.84 3.60 19.68
CA ASP A 136 0.07 4.65 19.01
C ASP A 136 -1.38 4.19 18.76
N PRO A 137 -2.40 4.84 19.37
CA PRO A 137 -3.80 4.49 19.17
C PRO A 137 -4.29 4.71 17.72
N LEU A 138 -3.51 5.43 16.91
CA LEU A 138 -3.80 5.64 15.48
C LEU A 138 -3.17 4.57 14.58
N CYS A 139 -2.48 3.58 15.16
CA CYS A 139 -1.84 2.47 14.47
C CYS A 139 -2.44 1.12 14.87
N GLY A 140 -2.30 0.11 14.02
CA GLY A 140 -2.64 -1.27 14.34
C GLY A 140 -4.13 -1.60 14.54
N PHE A 141 -5.04 -0.64 14.43
CA PHE A 141 -6.47 -0.90 14.57
C PHE A 141 -7.00 -1.80 13.44
N PRO A 142 -7.99 -2.68 13.73
CA PRO A 142 -8.54 -3.57 12.73
C PRO A 142 -9.36 -2.81 11.69
N PHE A 143 -9.24 -3.20 10.42
CA PHE A 143 -10.08 -2.69 9.36
C PHE A 143 -11.49 -3.29 9.44
N THR A 144 -12.47 -2.54 8.93
CA THR A 144 -13.82 -3.05 8.67
C THR A 144 -13.84 -4.00 7.47
N ALA A 145 -14.89 -4.78 7.29
CA ALA A 145 -15.02 -5.70 6.17
C ALA A 145 -14.99 -4.99 4.82
N SER A 146 -15.58 -3.78 4.70
CA SER A 146 -15.49 -2.97 3.50
C SER A 146 -14.08 -2.46 3.24
N ALA A 147 -13.35 -2.03 4.27
CA ALA A 147 -11.96 -1.57 4.11
C ALA A 147 -10.99 -2.71 3.74
N TYR A 148 -11.20 -3.93 4.23
CA TYR A 148 -10.47 -5.11 3.73
C TYR A 148 -10.78 -5.39 2.25
N LEU A 149 -12.04 -5.25 1.83
CA LEU A 149 -12.40 -5.36 0.41
C LEU A 149 -11.69 -4.29 -0.41
N ASP A 150 -11.61 -3.05 0.09
CA ASP A 150 -10.91 -1.96 -0.57
C ASP A 150 -9.40 -2.22 -0.67
N LEU A 151 -8.77 -2.70 0.40
CA LEU A 151 -7.34 -3.07 0.41
C LEU A 151 -7.01 -4.13 -0.65
N LEU A 152 -7.82 -5.18 -0.71
CA LEU A 152 -7.66 -6.24 -1.73
C LEU A 152 -7.98 -5.74 -3.14
N SER A 153 -8.93 -4.81 -3.28
CA SER A 153 -9.26 -4.16 -4.55
C SER A 153 -8.10 -3.30 -5.05
N LEU A 154 -7.49 -2.50 -4.18
CA LEU A 154 -6.26 -1.74 -4.47
C LEU A 154 -5.17 -2.67 -4.99
N GLN A 155 -4.86 -3.75 -4.24
CA GLN A 155 -3.85 -4.74 -4.63
C GLN A 155 -4.18 -5.38 -5.99
N TYR A 156 -5.43 -5.75 -6.21
CA TYR A 156 -5.85 -6.38 -7.45
C TYR A 156 -5.74 -5.43 -8.64
N PHE A 157 -6.37 -4.25 -8.56
CA PHE A 157 -6.48 -3.34 -9.71
C PHE A 157 -5.15 -2.74 -10.12
N CYS A 158 -4.26 -2.40 -9.17
CA CYS A 158 -2.94 -1.86 -9.49
C CYS A 158 -1.95 -2.90 -10.08
N ASN A 159 -2.35 -4.17 -10.17
CA ASN A 159 -1.57 -5.25 -10.78
C ASN A 159 -2.22 -5.82 -12.06
N THR A 160 -3.27 -5.17 -12.59
CA THR A 160 -3.93 -5.60 -13.84
C THR A 160 -3.17 -5.11 -15.08
N ARG A 161 -3.31 -5.87 -16.19
CA ARG A 161 -2.77 -5.41 -17.48
C ARG A 161 -3.35 -4.08 -17.94
N VAL A 162 -4.60 -3.79 -17.56
CA VAL A 162 -5.26 -2.52 -17.90
C VAL A 162 -4.52 -1.38 -17.22
N TRP A 163 -4.19 -1.51 -15.92
CA TRP A 163 -3.46 -0.50 -15.18
C TRP A 163 -2.09 -0.19 -15.84
N TYR A 164 -1.29 -1.20 -16.16
CA TYR A 164 0.01 -1.00 -16.78
C TYR A 164 -0.06 -0.24 -18.13
N LYS A 165 -1.15 -0.40 -18.87
CA LYS A 165 -1.35 0.28 -20.16
C LYS A 165 -1.76 1.76 -20.04
N THR A 166 -2.16 2.20 -18.84
CA THR A 166 -2.60 3.59 -18.60
C THR A 166 -1.49 4.48 -18.07
N LEU A 167 -0.30 3.93 -17.82
CA LEU A 167 0.80 4.67 -17.24
C LEU A 167 1.44 5.63 -18.23
N ASP A 168 1.86 6.79 -17.71
CA ASP A 168 2.80 7.65 -18.39
C ASP A 168 4.19 6.98 -18.38
N GLN A 169 4.69 6.67 -19.57
CA GLN A 169 5.95 5.95 -19.74
C GLN A 169 7.19 6.80 -19.42
N ASN A 170 7.03 8.12 -19.40
CA ASN A 170 8.11 9.07 -19.17
C ASN A 170 8.18 9.58 -17.71
N LEU A 171 7.20 9.26 -16.86
CA LEU A 171 7.22 9.66 -15.46
C LEU A 171 8.34 8.91 -14.71
N PRO A 172 9.31 9.62 -14.10
CA PRO A 172 10.33 8.97 -13.28
C PRO A 172 9.72 8.19 -12.11
N MET A 173 10.09 6.93 -11.97
CA MET A 173 9.56 6.04 -10.94
C MET A 173 10.69 5.41 -10.12
N LEU A 174 10.64 5.57 -8.80
CA LEU A 174 11.48 4.85 -7.87
C LEU A 174 10.63 3.82 -7.12
N LEU A 175 10.99 2.54 -7.27
CA LEU A 175 10.33 1.42 -6.59
C LEU A 175 11.27 0.85 -5.52
N ILE A 176 10.92 1.00 -4.25
CA ILE A 176 11.74 0.56 -3.12
C ILE A 176 11.00 -0.42 -2.21
N SER A 177 11.72 -1.40 -1.68
CA SER A 177 11.16 -2.41 -0.76
C SER A 177 12.25 -3.04 0.08
N GLY A 178 11.88 -3.59 1.24
CA GLY A 178 12.76 -4.47 2.00
C GLY A 178 12.82 -5.88 1.42
N ALA A 179 13.99 -6.51 1.46
CA ALA A 179 14.17 -7.91 1.03
C ALA A 179 13.41 -8.90 1.93
N MET A 180 13.08 -8.48 3.16
CA MET A 180 12.30 -9.28 4.12
C MET A 180 10.85 -8.79 4.25
N ASP A 181 10.39 -7.87 3.39
CA ASP A 181 9.02 -7.37 3.36
C ASP A 181 8.04 -8.45 2.86
N PRO A 182 7.10 -8.94 3.70
CA PRO A 182 6.10 -9.92 3.29
C PRO A 182 5.07 -9.35 2.30
N VAL A 183 4.81 -8.05 2.31
CA VAL A 183 3.86 -7.36 1.41
C VAL A 183 4.37 -7.44 -0.03
N GLY A 184 5.66 -7.19 -0.23
CA GLY A 184 6.36 -7.36 -1.51
C GLY A 184 6.69 -8.82 -1.86
N ASN A 185 6.16 -9.79 -1.09
CA ASN A 185 6.50 -11.22 -1.21
C ASN A 185 8.01 -11.43 -1.22
N TYR A 186 8.70 -10.78 -0.27
CA TYR A 186 10.15 -10.92 -0.07
C TYR A 186 10.93 -10.59 -1.36
N GLY A 187 10.59 -9.47 -1.99
CA GLY A 187 11.19 -8.98 -3.23
C GLY A 187 10.62 -9.61 -4.52
N LYS A 188 10.04 -10.81 -4.46
CA LYS A 188 9.51 -11.48 -5.68
C LYS A 188 8.39 -10.69 -6.34
N GLY A 189 7.48 -10.13 -5.55
CA GLY A 189 6.38 -9.29 -6.05
C GLY A 189 6.91 -8.00 -6.69
N ILE A 190 7.97 -7.43 -6.15
CA ILE A 190 8.63 -6.23 -6.66
C ILE A 190 9.22 -6.49 -8.05
N HIS A 191 9.98 -7.57 -8.23
CA HIS A 191 10.51 -7.97 -9.54
C HIS A 191 9.42 -8.29 -10.57
N MET A 192 8.27 -8.80 -10.13
CA MET A 192 7.13 -8.98 -11.03
C MET A 192 6.56 -7.65 -11.51
N ILE A 193 6.45 -6.66 -10.62
CA ILE A 193 6.00 -5.30 -10.96
C ILE A 193 7.01 -4.65 -11.90
N GLU A 194 8.29 -4.65 -11.56
CA GLU A 194 9.40 -4.14 -12.39
C GLU A 194 9.29 -4.66 -13.83
N LYS A 195 9.22 -5.98 -13.98
CA LYS A 195 9.09 -6.62 -15.30
C LYS A 195 7.87 -6.14 -16.07
N GLN A 196 6.75 -5.89 -15.41
CA GLN A 196 5.54 -5.40 -16.08
C GLN A 196 5.63 -3.91 -16.43
N LEU A 197 6.25 -3.08 -15.58
CA LEU A 197 6.52 -1.67 -15.86
C LEU A 197 7.42 -1.50 -17.08
N LEU A 198 8.53 -2.25 -17.14
CA LEU A 198 9.43 -2.25 -18.29
C LEU A 198 8.72 -2.73 -19.58
N ARG A 199 7.87 -3.77 -19.48
CA ARG A 199 7.04 -4.22 -20.61
C ARG A 199 5.98 -3.22 -21.06
N ALA A 200 5.51 -2.38 -20.14
CA ALA A 200 4.58 -1.29 -20.44
C ALA A 200 5.28 -0.08 -21.08
N GLY A 201 6.61 -0.10 -21.15
CA GLY A 201 7.42 0.95 -21.80
C GLY A 201 7.87 2.06 -20.84
N VAL A 202 7.75 1.86 -19.51
CA VAL A 202 8.29 2.84 -18.55
C VAL A 202 9.80 2.94 -18.75
N SER A 203 10.28 4.14 -19.09
CA SER A 203 11.66 4.40 -19.51
C SER A 203 12.59 4.84 -18.38
N ASP A 204 12.06 5.52 -17.37
CA ASP A 204 12.79 5.99 -16.19
C ASP A 204 12.30 5.27 -14.94
N LEU A 205 12.82 4.06 -14.73
CA LEU A 205 12.49 3.18 -13.60
C LEU A 205 13.75 2.79 -12.86
N THR A 206 13.82 3.16 -11.59
CA THR A 206 14.81 2.66 -10.64
C THR A 206 14.13 1.72 -9.64
N VAL A 207 14.73 0.55 -9.42
CA VAL A 207 14.24 -0.44 -8.43
C VAL A 207 15.35 -0.73 -7.43
N TRP A 208 15.05 -0.58 -6.15
CA TRP A 208 15.99 -0.88 -5.08
C TRP A 208 15.34 -1.75 -3.99
N ILE A 209 15.97 -2.90 -3.71
CA ILE A 209 15.54 -3.82 -2.66
C ILE A 209 16.61 -3.85 -1.58
N TYR A 210 16.31 -3.30 -0.40
CA TYR A 210 17.24 -3.17 0.71
C TYR A 210 17.47 -4.51 1.40
N PRO A 211 18.71 -5.04 1.43
CA PRO A 211 19.02 -6.32 2.06
C PRO A 211 18.66 -6.34 3.54
N GLY A 212 17.96 -7.38 3.98
CA GLY A 212 17.55 -7.57 5.37
C GLY A 212 16.45 -6.64 5.87
N ALA A 213 16.16 -5.52 5.22
CA ALA A 213 15.10 -4.60 5.63
C ALA A 213 13.72 -5.25 5.50
N ARG A 214 12.82 -4.87 6.41
CA ARG A 214 11.41 -5.30 6.46
C ARG A 214 10.52 -4.29 5.73
N HIS A 215 9.30 -4.08 6.19
CA HIS A 215 8.27 -3.34 5.46
C HIS A 215 8.45 -1.81 5.51
N GLU A 216 8.76 -1.25 6.67
CA GLU A 216 8.82 0.20 6.91
C GLU A 216 10.24 0.72 6.75
N LEU A 217 10.69 0.94 5.50
CA LEU A 217 12.06 1.35 5.20
C LEU A 217 12.50 2.63 5.92
N LEU A 218 11.60 3.61 6.08
CA LEU A 218 11.90 4.87 6.78
C LEU A 218 11.99 4.72 8.31
N ASN A 219 11.62 3.55 8.83
CA ASN A 219 11.68 3.19 10.23
C ASN A 219 12.64 2.01 10.49
N GLU A 220 13.49 1.68 9.51
CA GLU A 220 14.45 0.61 9.63
C GLU A 220 15.71 1.03 10.40
N THR A 221 16.51 0.06 10.85
CA THR A 221 17.76 0.30 11.58
C THR A 221 18.81 1.04 10.74
N ASN A 222 18.70 0.98 9.42
CA ASN A 222 19.59 1.65 8.46
C ASN A 222 18.85 2.71 7.61
N ARG A 223 17.85 3.39 8.19
CA ARG A 223 17.00 4.37 7.51
C ARG A 223 17.72 5.59 6.95
N ASP A 224 18.93 5.86 7.43
CA ASP A 224 19.75 7.00 7.00
C ASP A 224 20.58 6.71 5.73
N GLU A 225 20.55 5.45 5.22
CA GLU A 225 21.16 5.06 3.94
C GLU A 225 20.25 5.43 2.76
#